data_2b864b4a64558f476494b10f89328716
#
_entry.id   2b864b4a64558f476494b10f89328716
#
_cell.length_a   1.000
_cell.length_b   1.000
_cell.length_c   1.000
_cell.angle_alpha   90.00
_cell.angle_beta   90.00
_cell.angle_gamma   90.00
#
_symmetry.space_group_name_H-M   'P 1'
#
loop_
_entity.id
_entity.type
_entity.pdbx_description
1 polymer ?
#
loop_
_entity_poly.entity_id
_entity_poly.type
_entity_poly.pdbx_seq_one_letter_code
_entity_poly.pdbx_strand_id
1 'polypeptide(L)'
;PGFQRLSRALQYLPRETQVVGLAKAPAFMKPLELAARTHIRRQIADPELRRKVTPDFQIGCKRMLISNNYYPALARPNVDLVTDGIAEVTADGIVTRDGTTRQVDAIVVATGFHVTDSPTFAGIFGKDGRSLADVFDATGMQGYKGAAVAGFPNMFFLVGPNTGLGHTSMVYMIESQLNYVVDAIETIDRHRIGTVEVRAEVQDDYNRNLQDALKRSVWNNGGCASWYLDKHGNNTTLWPSFTFEFRRITRHFDLDAYRSVAAADLPPVPAQTPAAVRDTDETDARKVAAQ
;
A
#
# COMPACT_ATOMS: atom_id res chain seq x y z
N PRO A 1 -21.99 16.17 -19.88
CA PRO A 1 -21.53 14.77 -19.79
C PRO A 1 -20.36 14.44 -20.72
N GLY A 2 -20.37 14.91 -22.01
CA GLY A 2 -19.32 14.58 -22.99
C GLY A 2 -17.95 15.17 -22.63
N PHE A 3 -17.91 16.44 -22.26
CA PHE A 3 -16.68 17.12 -21.87
C PHE A 3 -16.00 16.49 -20.65
N GLN A 4 -16.76 16.09 -19.64
CA GLN A 4 -16.21 15.40 -18.46
C GLN A 4 -15.62 14.03 -18.81
N ARG A 5 -16.26 13.27 -19.72
CA ARG A 5 -15.72 11.98 -20.20
C ARG A 5 -14.41 12.17 -20.97
N LEU A 6 -14.37 13.17 -21.85
CA LEU A 6 -13.16 13.51 -22.60
C LEU A 6 -12.03 13.95 -21.66
N SER A 7 -12.31 14.84 -20.72
CA SER A 7 -11.33 15.30 -19.72
C SER A 7 -10.78 14.15 -18.88
N ARG A 8 -11.64 13.22 -18.44
CA ARG A 8 -11.21 12.01 -17.73
C ARG A 8 -10.31 11.14 -18.60
N ALA A 9 -10.67 10.90 -19.85
CA ALA A 9 -9.87 10.10 -20.77
C ALA A 9 -8.48 10.71 -21.01
N LEU A 10 -8.43 12.02 -21.24
CA LEU A 10 -7.17 12.76 -21.43
C LEU A 10 -6.25 12.75 -20.21
N GLN A 11 -6.81 12.64 -19.01
CA GLN A 11 -6.02 12.51 -17.78
C GLN A 11 -5.65 11.06 -17.48
N TYR A 12 -6.54 10.12 -17.73
CA TYR A 12 -6.36 8.70 -17.44
C TYR A 12 -5.34 8.04 -18.36
N LEU A 13 -5.49 8.18 -19.68
CA LEU A 13 -4.66 7.46 -20.65
C LEU A 13 -3.15 7.72 -20.49
N PRO A 14 -2.67 8.99 -20.38
CA PRO A 14 -1.25 9.25 -20.22
C PRO A 14 -0.68 8.71 -18.91
N ARG A 15 -1.47 8.69 -17.84
CA ARG A 15 -1.03 8.14 -16.55
C ARG A 15 -1.02 6.62 -16.57
N GLU A 16 -2.00 6.02 -17.23
CA GLU A 16 -2.07 4.57 -17.40
C GLU A 16 -0.86 4.03 -18.17
N THR A 17 -0.36 4.75 -19.19
CA THR A 17 0.84 4.35 -19.92
C THR A 17 2.12 4.36 -19.07
N GLN A 18 2.16 5.11 -17.95
CA GLN A 18 3.31 5.12 -17.06
C GLN A 18 3.59 3.75 -16.42
N VAL A 19 2.58 2.88 -16.32
CA VAL A 19 2.77 1.51 -15.81
C VAL A 19 3.78 0.74 -16.65
N VAL A 20 3.89 1.02 -17.94
CA VAL A 20 4.89 0.38 -18.81
C VAL A 20 6.30 0.67 -18.31
N GLY A 21 6.61 1.93 -18.00
CA GLY A 21 7.90 2.31 -17.43
C GLY A 21 8.10 1.85 -15.99
N LEU A 22 7.05 1.86 -15.18
CA LEU A 22 7.17 1.49 -13.76
C LEU A 22 7.27 -0.02 -13.55
N ALA A 23 6.45 -0.81 -14.26
CA ALA A 23 6.31 -2.24 -14.00
C ALA A 23 6.97 -3.15 -15.06
N LYS A 24 6.98 -2.76 -16.34
CA LYS A 24 7.36 -3.67 -17.44
C LYS A 24 8.73 -3.37 -18.06
N ALA A 25 9.07 -2.08 -18.21
CA ALA A 25 10.30 -1.64 -18.88
C ALA A 25 10.85 -0.35 -18.27
N PRO A 26 11.56 -0.42 -17.11
CA PRO A 26 12.07 0.74 -16.38
C PRO A 26 12.91 1.73 -17.21
N ALA A 27 13.52 1.26 -18.31
CA ALA A 27 14.28 2.13 -19.21
C ALA A 27 13.43 3.29 -19.79
N PHE A 28 12.12 3.11 -19.95
CA PHE A 28 11.22 4.17 -20.42
C PHE A 28 11.04 5.30 -19.38
N MET A 29 11.49 5.12 -18.14
CA MET A 29 11.47 6.18 -17.13
C MET A 29 12.64 7.17 -17.23
N LYS A 30 13.70 6.87 -18.04
CA LYS A 30 14.89 7.73 -18.17
C LYS A 30 14.59 9.18 -18.58
N PRO A 31 13.69 9.46 -19.56
CA PRO A 31 13.35 10.85 -19.91
C PRO A 31 12.70 11.61 -18.73
N LEU A 32 11.85 10.94 -17.94
CA LEU A 32 11.24 11.52 -16.75
C LEU A 32 12.28 11.78 -15.67
N GLU A 33 13.23 10.87 -15.48
CA GLU A 33 14.34 11.06 -14.54
C GLU A 33 15.20 12.27 -14.94
N LEU A 34 15.54 12.40 -16.23
CA LEU A 34 16.28 13.54 -16.73
C LEU A 34 15.52 14.87 -16.51
N ALA A 35 14.22 14.87 -16.74
CA ALA A 35 13.36 16.03 -16.47
C ALA A 35 13.35 16.40 -14.96
N ALA A 36 13.25 15.39 -14.07
CA ALA A 36 13.28 15.59 -12.62
C ALA A 36 14.65 16.14 -12.16
N ARG A 37 15.75 15.56 -12.63
CA ARG A 37 17.12 16.07 -12.34
C ARG A 37 17.33 17.50 -12.86
N THR A 38 16.78 17.81 -14.03
CA THR A 38 16.82 19.17 -14.59
C THR A 38 15.99 20.14 -13.76
N HIS A 39 14.84 19.71 -13.27
CA HIS A 39 14.00 20.50 -12.35
C HIS A 39 14.76 20.84 -11.06
N ILE A 40 15.41 19.84 -10.42
CA ILE A 40 16.24 20.07 -9.23
C ILE A 40 17.32 21.12 -9.52
N ARG A 41 18.06 20.97 -10.65
CA ARG A 41 19.13 21.91 -11.02
C ARG A 41 18.64 23.35 -11.21
N ARG A 42 17.41 23.52 -11.72
CA ARG A 42 16.82 24.84 -11.92
C ARG A 42 16.32 25.49 -10.63
N GLN A 43 15.94 24.68 -9.65
CA GLN A 43 15.36 25.16 -8.39
C GLN A 43 16.38 25.37 -7.28
N ILE A 44 17.53 24.66 -7.33
CA ILE A 44 18.58 24.74 -6.29
C ILE A 44 19.90 25.15 -6.94
N ALA A 45 20.34 26.37 -6.61
CA ALA A 45 21.60 26.92 -7.10
C ALA A 45 22.81 26.29 -6.39
N ASP A 46 22.70 26.07 -5.05
CA ASP A 46 23.77 25.51 -4.24
C ASP A 46 24.10 24.06 -4.64
N PRO A 47 25.35 23.76 -5.05
CA PRO A 47 25.76 22.43 -5.47
C PRO A 47 25.70 21.38 -4.35
N GLU A 48 25.99 21.77 -3.09
CA GLU A 48 25.99 20.83 -1.98
C GLU A 48 24.57 20.42 -1.60
N LEU A 49 23.66 21.38 -1.45
CA LEU A 49 22.25 21.09 -1.22
C LEU A 49 21.67 20.26 -2.37
N ARG A 50 22.01 20.61 -3.62
CA ARG A 50 21.58 19.85 -4.80
C ARG A 50 22.04 18.39 -4.74
N ARG A 51 23.27 18.12 -4.32
CA ARG A 51 23.79 16.76 -4.14
C ARG A 51 22.98 16.00 -3.07
N LYS A 52 22.68 16.65 -1.94
CA LYS A 52 21.91 16.05 -0.83
C LYS A 52 20.47 15.68 -1.24
N VAL A 53 19.80 16.47 -2.10
CA VAL A 53 18.42 16.23 -2.51
C VAL A 53 18.27 15.41 -3.79
N THR A 54 19.36 15.16 -4.53
CA THR A 54 19.29 14.36 -5.77
C THR A 54 19.28 12.88 -5.41
N PRO A 55 18.21 12.12 -5.72
CA PRO A 55 18.15 10.70 -5.41
C PRO A 55 19.24 9.89 -6.12
N ASP A 56 19.74 8.87 -5.46
CA ASP A 56 20.66 7.85 -5.98
C ASP A 56 19.96 6.60 -6.52
N PHE A 57 18.62 6.55 -6.38
CA PHE A 57 17.76 5.47 -6.85
C PHE A 57 16.96 5.88 -8.09
N GLN A 58 16.42 4.89 -8.81
CA GLN A 58 15.62 5.10 -10.02
C GLN A 58 14.30 5.80 -9.71
N ILE A 59 13.90 6.73 -10.60
CA ILE A 59 12.61 7.42 -10.47
C ILE A 59 11.44 6.43 -10.49
N GLY A 60 10.50 6.61 -9.57
CA GLY A 60 9.34 5.71 -9.39
C GLY A 60 9.57 4.59 -8.36
N CYS A 61 10.82 4.33 -7.94
CA CYS A 61 11.10 3.36 -6.87
C CYS A 61 10.36 3.69 -5.58
N LYS A 62 10.30 4.97 -5.22
CA LYS A 62 9.42 5.52 -4.17
C LYS A 62 8.27 6.30 -4.79
N ARG A 63 7.20 6.53 -4.01
CA ARG A 63 6.06 7.35 -4.46
C ARG A 63 6.55 8.72 -4.92
N MET A 64 6.27 9.06 -6.18
CA MET A 64 6.58 10.38 -6.73
C MET A 64 5.57 11.40 -6.22
N LEU A 65 6.05 12.48 -5.66
CA LEU A 65 5.24 13.63 -5.23
C LEU A 65 5.51 14.80 -6.17
N ILE A 66 4.44 15.47 -6.59
CA ILE A 66 4.51 16.63 -7.50
C ILE A 66 4.39 17.90 -6.66
N SER A 67 5.41 18.75 -6.74
CA SER A 67 5.41 20.05 -6.04
C SER A 67 6.23 21.08 -6.83
N ASN A 68 5.75 22.31 -6.87
CA ASN A 68 6.48 23.45 -7.43
C ASN A 68 7.30 24.19 -6.36
N ASN A 69 6.99 23.99 -5.07
CA ASN A 69 7.49 24.81 -3.96
C ASN A 69 8.43 24.03 -3.03
N TYR A 70 8.57 22.71 -3.17
CA TYR A 70 9.36 21.89 -2.27
C TYR A 70 10.85 22.26 -2.30
N TYR A 71 11.47 22.24 -3.47
CA TYR A 71 12.89 22.60 -3.61
C TYR A 71 13.19 24.06 -3.29
N PRO A 72 12.38 25.04 -3.74
CA PRO A 72 12.53 26.41 -3.28
C PRO A 72 12.41 26.61 -1.77
N ALA A 73 11.56 25.81 -1.10
CA ALA A 73 11.45 25.86 0.35
C ALA A 73 12.72 25.38 1.04
N LEU A 74 13.34 24.29 0.56
CA LEU A 74 14.60 23.78 1.08
C LEU A 74 15.79 24.72 0.85
N ALA A 75 15.72 25.58 -0.16
CA ALA A 75 16.78 26.55 -0.48
C ALA A 75 16.65 27.89 0.29
N ARG A 76 15.68 28.02 1.21
CA ARG A 76 15.52 29.24 2.01
C ARG A 76 16.63 29.37 3.04
N PRO A 77 17.08 30.60 3.35
CA PRO A 77 18.15 30.85 4.33
C PRO A 77 17.85 30.37 5.77
N ASN A 78 16.57 30.17 6.08
CA ASN A 78 16.12 29.71 7.39
C ASN A 78 15.83 28.18 7.43
N VAL A 79 16.34 27.43 6.46
CA VAL A 79 16.14 25.98 6.36
C VAL A 79 17.48 25.28 6.23
N ASP A 80 17.78 24.38 7.15
CA ASP A 80 18.94 23.50 7.10
C ASP A 80 18.51 22.08 6.77
N LEU A 81 19.01 21.51 5.67
CA LEU A 81 18.85 20.11 5.35
C LEU A 81 19.97 19.29 6.00
N VAL A 82 19.62 18.58 7.07
CA VAL A 82 20.50 17.66 7.78
C VAL A 82 20.21 16.23 7.30
N THR A 83 21.23 15.55 6.79
CA THR A 83 21.15 14.17 6.30
C THR A 83 21.77 13.15 7.25
N ASP A 84 22.45 13.63 8.31
CA ASP A 84 23.01 12.78 9.34
C ASP A 84 21.91 12.20 10.22
N GLY A 85 22.04 10.92 10.54
CA GLY A 85 21.03 10.23 11.36
C GLY A 85 20.98 10.84 12.78
N ILE A 86 19.81 10.82 13.37
CA ILE A 86 19.61 11.20 14.78
C ILE A 86 20.25 10.12 15.66
N ALA A 87 21.08 10.55 16.60
CA ALA A 87 21.68 9.69 17.62
C ALA A 87 20.85 9.73 18.91
N GLU A 88 20.39 10.91 19.31
CA GLU A 88 19.67 11.12 20.56
C GLU A 88 18.71 12.33 20.44
N VAL A 89 17.59 12.24 21.14
CA VAL A 89 16.68 13.36 21.39
C VAL A 89 16.84 13.78 22.85
N THR A 90 17.24 15.01 23.08
CA THR A 90 17.46 15.58 24.43
C THR A 90 16.29 16.46 24.85
N ALA A 91 16.31 16.96 26.08
CA ALA A 91 15.28 17.89 26.56
C ALA A 91 15.23 19.19 25.74
N ASP A 92 16.38 19.64 25.20
CA ASP A 92 16.51 20.92 24.53
C ASP A 92 16.75 20.81 23.01
N GLY A 93 16.79 19.58 22.47
CA GLY A 93 17.08 19.44 21.04
C GLY A 93 17.39 18.04 20.55
N ILE A 94 18.15 17.98 19.45
CA ILE A 94 18.53 16.75 18.75
C ILE A 94 20.04 16.69 18.62
N VAL A 95 20.63 15.53 18.93
CA VAL A 95 22.04 15.23 18.64
C VAL A 95 22.09 14.30 17.43
N THR A 96 22.83 14.71 16.39
CA THR A 96 23.06 13.88 15.19
C THR A 96 24.30 12.99 15.36
N ARG A 97 24.42 11.93 14.54
CA ARG A 97 25.51 10.95 14.67
C ARG A 97 26.91 11.51 14.45
N ASP A 98 27.02 12.67 13.81
CA ASP A 98 28.27 13.44 13.68
C ASP A 98 28.66 14.19 14.99
N GLY A 99 27.85 14.07 16.06
CA GLY A 99 28.04 14.72 17.33
C GLY A 99 27.51 16.16 17.42
N THR A 100 26.86 16.66 16.37
CA THR A 100 26.33 18.03 16.35
C THR A 100 25.01 18.09 17.14
N THR A 101 24.94 19.03 18.10
CA THR A 101 23.69 19.32 18.84
C THR A 101 22.95 20.47 18.18
N ARG A 102 21.65 20.31 17.96
CA ARG A 102 20.75 21.34 17.44
C ARG A 102 19.62 21.58 18.43
N GLN A 103 19.56 22.79 18.92
CA GLN A 103 18.48 23.24 19.80
C GLN A 103 17.21 23.43 18.96
N VAL A 104 16.07 22.92 19.42
CA VAL A 104 14.78 23.07 18.78
C VAL A 104 13.67 23.23 19.82
N ASP A 105 12.68 24.04 19.51
CA ASP A 105 11.49 24.25 20.36
C ASP A 105 10.40 23.22 20.11
N ALA A 106 10.40 22.59 18.92
CA ALA A 106 9.41 21.61 18.53
C ALA A 106 10.00 20.57 17.59
N ILE A 107 9.57 19.34 17.72
CA ILE A 107 9.89 18.22 16.82
C ILE A 107 8.62 17.72 16.17
N VAL A 108 8.58 17.73 14.83
CA VAL A 108 7.47 17.13 14.06
C VAL A 108 7.89 15.74 13.61
N VAL A 109 7.26 14.72 14.19
CA VAL A 109 7.52 13.32 13.86
C VAL A 109 6.72 12.94 12.62
N ALA A 110 7.41 12.81 11.48
CA ALA A 110 6.82 12.46 10.19
C ALA A 110 7.44 11.16 9.65
N THR A 111 7.56 10.14 10.50
CA THR A 111 8.27 8.88 10.22
C THR A 111 7.49 7.86 9.39
N GLY A 112 6.21 8.14 9.07
CA GLY A 112 5.35 7.29 8.25
C GLY A 112 4.43 6.37 9.07
N PHE A 113 3.83 5.41 8.37
CA PHE A 113 2.87 4.46 8.94
C PHE A 113 3.38 3.02 8.79
N HIS A 114 2.92 2.14 9.69
CA HIS A 114 3.00 0.70 9.54
C HIS A 114 1.98 0.25 8.49
N VAL A 115 2.43 -0.06 7.29
CA VAL A 115 1.54 -0.38 6.15
C VAL A 115 1.34 -1.89 5.98
N THR A 116 2.41 -2.67 6.19
CA THR A 116 2.40 -4.13 5.98
C THR A 116 2.15 -4.93 7.26
N ASP A 117 2.25 -4.29 8.41
CA ASP A 117 2.17 -4.86 9.77
C ASP A 117 1.15 -4.12 10.64
N SER A 118 0.00 -3.76 10.08
CA SER A 118 -1.04 -3.02 10.79
C SER A 118 -1.51 -3.76 12.04
N PRO A 119 -1.55 -3.11 13.22
CA PRO A 119 -2.06 -3.70 14.45
C PRO A 119 -3.50 -4.23 14.34
N THR A 120 -4.30 -3.68 13.43
CA THR A 120 -5.67 -4.13 13.16
C THR A 120 -5.74 -5.60 12.75
N PHE A 121 -4.72 -6.11 12.07
CA PHE A 121 -4.69 -7.51 11.62
C PHE A 121 -4.63 -8.52 12.76
N ALA A 122 -4.13 -8.12 13.93
CA ALA A 122 -4.10 -8.96 15.13
C ALA A 122 -5.50 -9.20 15.73
N GLY A 123 -6.48 -8.35 15.42
CA GLY A 123 -7.86 -8.49 15.86
C GLY A 123 -8.78 -9.24 14.89
N ILE A 124 -8.28 -9.70 13.74
CA ILE A 124 -9.04 -10.43 12.72
C ILE A 124 -8.63 -11.90 12.76
N PHE A 125 -9.56 -12.80 13.07
CA PHE A 125 -9.28 -14.23 13.22
C PHE A 125 -9.95 -15.04 12.13
N GLY A 126 -9.20 -16.00 11.56
CA GLY A 126 -9.69 -16.96 10.61
C GLY A 126 -10.44 -18.12 11.27
N LYS A 127 -10.95 -19.03 10.45
CA LYS A 127 -11.74 -20.21 10.90
C LYS A 127 -10.96 -21.19 11.77
N ASP A 128 -9.63 -21.17 11.70
CA ASP A 128 -8.70 -22.00 12.49
C ASP A 128 -8.19 -21.29 13.76
N GLY A 129 -8.71 -20.09 14.06
CA GLY A 129 -8.33 -19.29 15.22
C GLY A 129 -7.01 -18.54 15.07
N ARG A 130 -6.34 -18.61 13.92
CA ARG A 130 -5.13 -17.82 13.66
C ARG A 130 -5.52 -16.38 13.32
N SER A 131 -4.74 -15.42 13.83
CA SER A 131 -4.93 -14.03 13.43
C SER A 131 -4.43 -13.77 12.01
N LEU A 132 -4.99 -12.75 11.36
CA LEU A 132 -4.53 -12.31 10.05
C LEU A 132 -3.09 -11.79 10.12
N ALA A 133 -2.70 -11.19 11.27
CA ALA A 133 -1.32 -10.78 11.53
C ALA A 133 -0.36 -11.97 11.50
N ASP A 134 -0.70 -13.09 12.18
CA ASP A 134 0.13 -14.30 12.19
C ASP A 134 0.27 -14.91 10.79
N VAL A 135 -0.81 -14.89 10.00
CA VAL A 135 -0.79 -15.37 8.62
C VAL A 135 0.12 -14.50 7.76
N PHE A 136 -0.03 -13.18 7.83
CA PHE A 136 0.78 -12.25 7.04
C PHE A 136 2.24 -12.20 7.50
N ASP A 137 2.52 -12.42 8.78
CA ASP A 137 3.90 -12.51 9.29
C ASP A 137 4.62 -13.75 8.74
N ALA A 138 3.92 -14.86 8.61
CA ALA A 138 4.48 -16.12 8.14
C ALA A 138 4.71 -16.15 6.61
N THR A 139 3.82 -15.56 5.82
CA THR A 139 3.80 -15.71 4.34
C THR A 139 4.03 -14.41 3.57
N GLY A 140 4.10 -13.28 4.26
CA GLY A 140 3.94 -11.96 3.67
C GLY A 140 2.45 -11.61 3.46
N MET A 141 2.16 -10.32 3.37
CA MET A 141 0.80 -9.84 3.12
C MET A 141 0.37 -10.20 1.70
N GLN A 142 -0.58 -11.12 1.56
CA GLN A 142 -1.06 -11.61 0.27
C GLN A 142 -2.58 -11.86 0.28
N GLY A 143 -3.19 -11.83 -0.91
CA GLY A 143 -4.62 -12.08 -1.05
C GLY A 143 -5.02 -12.36 -2.49
N TYR A 144 -6.18 -12.96 -2.69
CA TYR A 144 -6.74 -13.18 -4.02
C TYR A 144 -7.42 -11.91 -4.52
N LYS A 145 -6.96 -11.37 -5.64
CA LYS A 145 -7.43 -10.10 -6.23
C LYS A 145 -7.40 -8.91 -5.23
N GLY A 146 -6.54 -9.00 -4.19
CA GLY A 146 -6.52 -8.03 -3.11
C GLY A 146 -7.84 -7.91 -2.34
N ALA A 147 -8.74 -8.87 -2.49
CA ALA A 147 -10.09 -8.83 -1.93
C ALA A 147 -10.36 -9.93 -0.90
N ALA A 148 -9.80 -11.12 -1.04
CA ALA A 148 -10.06 -12.25 -0.15
C ALA A 148 -8.76 -12.91 0.29
N VAL A 149 -8.77 -13.55 1.48
CA VAL A 149 -7.64 -14.31 2.04
C VAL A 149 -8.10 -15.71 2.43
N ALA A 150 -7.32 -16.73 2.03
CA ALA A 150 -7.59 -18.12 2.38
C ALA A 150 -7.53 -18.31 3.91
N GLY A 151 -8.49 -19.07 4.45
CA GLY A 151 -8.65 -19.25 5.90
C GLY A 151 -9.59 -18.22 6.56
N PHE A 152 -10.02 -17.19 5.82
CA PHE A 152 -10.91 -16.14 6.32
C PHE A 152 -12.21 -16.10 5.51
N PRO A 153 -13.15 -17.00 5.79
CA PRO A 153 -14.41 -17.09 5.05
C PRO A 153 -15.25 -15.82 5.22
N ASN A 154 -15.98 -15.45 4.17
CA ASN A 154 -16.88 -14.28 4.12
C ASN A 154 -16.20 -12.93 4.40
N MET A 155 -14.86 -12.87 4.42
CA MET A 155 -14.12 -11.64 4.61
C MET A 155 -13.65 -11.08 3.27
N PHE A 156 -13.97 -9.80 3.04
CA PHE A 156 -13.52 -9.08 1.86
C PHE A 156 -12.80 -7.79 2.24
N PHE A 157 -11.71 -7.52 1.55
CA PHE A 157 -10.97 -6.26 1.64
C PHE A 157 -11.34 -5.30 0.51
N LEU A 158 -11.34 -4.02 0.83
CA LEU A 158 -11.13 -2.93 -0.11
C LEU A 158 -9.72 -2.37 0.14
N VAL A 159 -8.96 -2.16 -0.92
CA VAL A 159 -7.54 -1.74 -0.84
C VAL A 159 -6.68 -2.78 -0.08
N GLY A 160 -6.93 -4.05 -0.33
CA GLY A 160 -6.11 -5.13 0.24
C GLY A 160 -4.78 -5.31 -0.51
N PRO A 161 -4.09 -6.46 -0.27
CA PRO A 161 -2.76 -6.70 -0.82
C PRO A 161 -2.67 -6.53 -2.33
N ASN A 162 -1.59 -5.89 -2.80
CA ASN A 162 -1.29 -5.66 -4.21
C ASN A 162 -2.38 -4.93 -5.02
N THR A 163 -3.07 -4.00 -4.40
CA THR A 163 -4.03 -3.11 -5.07
C THR A 163 -3.53 -1.67 -5.18
N GLY A 164 -2.43 -1.34 -4.54
CA GLY A 164 -1.79 -0.04 -4.60
C GLY A 164 -1.32 0.33 -6.02
N LEU A 165 -1.29 1.62 -6.33
CA LEU A 165 -0.90 2.13 -7.64
C LEU A 165 0.23 3.15 -7.52
N GLY A 166 1.22 3.05 -8.41
CA GLY A 166 2.28 4.05 -8.56
C GLY A 166 1.94 5.20 -9.53
N HIS A 167 0.87 5.08 -10.33
CA HIS A 167 0.68 5.91 -11.53
C HIS A 167 -0.70 6.57 -11.68
N THR A 168 -1.79 5.97 -11.20
CA THR A 168 -3.14 6.51 -11.41
C THR A 168 -3.99 6.49 -10.12
N SER A 169 -5.31 6.49 -10.24
CA SER A 169 -6.23 6.72 -9.13
C SER A 169 -6.59 5.44 -8.38
N MET A 170 -6.38 5.44 -7.06
CA MET A 170 -6.84 4.37 -6.16
C MET A 170 -8.37 4.21 -6.16
N VAL A 171 -9.13 5.29 -6.43
CA VAL A 171 -10.59 5.22 -6.52
C VAL A 171 -11.03 4.25 -7.62
N TYR A 172 -10.29 4.18 -8.73
CA TYR A 172 -10.58 3.21 -9.80
C TYR A 172 -10.43 1.76 -9.32
N MET A 173 -9.41 1.49 -8.49
CA MET A 173 -9.20 0.16 -7.88
C MET A 173 -10.30 -0.17 -6.87
N ILE A 174 -10.67 0.80 -6.03
CA ILE A 174 -11.75 0.67 -5.05
C ILE A 174 -13.09 0.37 -5.74
N GLU A 175 -13.45 1.13 -6.77
CA GLU A 175 -14.67 0.88 -7.56
C GLU A 175 -14.66 -0.51 -8.20
N SER A 176 -13.50 -0.97 -8.66
CA SER A 176 -13.34 -2.30 -9.26
C SER A 176 -13.53 -3.41 -8.22
N GLN A 177 -12.98 -3.25 -7.02
CA GLN A 177 -13.19 -4.19 -5.92
C GLN A 177 -14.61 -4.12 -5.37
N LEU A 178 -15.23 -2.94 -5.29
CA LEU A 178 -16.63 -2.81 -4.89
C LEU A 178 -17.54 -3.60 -5.82
N ASN A 179 -17.35 -3.52 -7.13
CA ASN A 179 -18.12 -4.31 -8.08
C ASN A 179 -17.96 -5.81 -7.82
N TYR A 180 -16.72 -6.27 -7.54
CA TYR A 180 -16.44 -7.67 -7.25
C TYR A 180 -17.12 -8.14 -5.96
N VAL A 181 -17.03 -7.32 -4.89
CA VAL A 181 -17.61 -7.65 -3.58
C VAL A 181 -19.15 -7.62 -3.63
N VAL A 182 -19.74 -6.64 -4.31
CA VAL A 182 -21.20 -6.59 -4.50
C VAL A 182 -21.70 -7.80 -5.27
N ASP A 183 -21.05 -8.16 -6.38
CA ASP A 183 -21.40 -9.36 -7.16
C ASP A 183 -21.21 -10.66 -6.35
N ALA A 184 -20.19 -10.69 -5.44
CA ALA A 184 -20.04 -11.79 -4.48
C ALA A 184 -21.23 -11.88 -3.52
N ILE A 185 -21.65 -10.78 -2.93
CA ILE A 185 -22.80 -10.73 -1.99
C ILE A 185 -24.09 -11.17 -2.71
N GLU A 186 -24.35 -10.65 -3.91
CA GLU A 186 -25.51 -11.03 -4.70
C GLU A 186 -25.48 -12.50 -5.10
N THR A 187 -24.30 -13.07 -5.38
CA THR A 187 -24.11 -14.48 -5.71
C THR A 187 -24.36 -15.37 -4.49
N ILE A 188 -23.82 -14.99 -3.34
CA ILE A 188 -24.02 -15.67 -2.05
C ILE A 188 -25.52 -15.73 -1.72
N ASP A 189 -26.22 -14.60 -1.84
CA ASP A 189 -27.65 -14.53 -1.56
C ASP A 189 -28.47 -15.36 -2.55
N ARG A 190 -28.25 -15.20 -3.85
CA ARG A 190 -28.95 -15.91 -4.93
C ARG A 190 -28.85 -17.44 -4.80
N HIS A 191 -27.68 -17.92 -4.43
CA HIS A 191 -27.41 -19.37 -4.31
C HIS A 191 -27.58 -19.90 -2.89
N ARG A 192 -28.03 -19.08 -1.94
CA ARG A 192 -28.21 -19.44 -0.52
C ARG A 192 -26.94 -20.05 0.07
N ILE A 193 -25.79 -19.46 -0.24
CA ILE A 193 -24.51 -19.88 0.29
C ILE A 193 -24.35 -19.29 1.69
N GLY A 194 -23.88 -20.10 2.62
CA GLY A 194 -23.60 -19.65 3.99
C GLY A 194 -22.20 -19.12 4.15
N THR A 195 -21.20 -19.78 3.53
CA THR A 195 -19.83 -19.30 3.52
C THR A 195 -19.17 -19.45 2.16
N VAL A 196 -18.33 -18.49 1.83
CA VAL A 196 -17.35 -18.55 0.73
C VAL A 196 -15.95 -18.33 1.27
N GLU A 197 -15.01 -19.12 0.84
CA GLU A 197 -13.59 -19.01 1.21
C GLU A 197 -12.75 -19.24 -0.03
N VAL A 198 -11.87 -18.30 -0.36
CA VAL A 198 -10.96 -18.51 -1.49
C VAL A 198 -10.08 -19.74 -1.27
N ARG A 199 -9.92 -20.57 -2.29
CA ARG A 199 -9.06 -21.75 -2.23
C ARG A 199 -7.61 -21.32 -2.13
N ALA A 200 -6.86 -21.94 -1.19
CA ALA A 200 -5.46 -21.59 -0.93
C ALA A 200 -4.60 -21.72 -2.19
N GLU A 201 -4.78 -22.80 -2.94
CA GLU A 201 -4.06 -23.06 -4.18
C GLU A 201 -4.31 -21.98 -5.25
N VAL A 202 -5.52 -21.45 -5.32
CA VAL A 202 -5.88 -20.35 -6.26
C VAL A 202 -5.23 -19.04 -5.82
N GLN A 203 -5.25 -18.75 -4.52
CA GLN A 203 -4.58 -17.59 -3.96
C GLN A 203 -3.07 -17.66 -4.19
N ASP A 204 -2.45 -18.81 -3.95
CA ASP A 204 -1.01 -19.02 -4.11
C ASP A 204 -0.56 -18.85 -5.56
N ASP A 205 -1.31 -19.42 -6.51
CA ASP A 205 -1.03 -19.29 -7.94
C ASP A 205 -1.17 -17.83 -8.40
N TYR A 206 -2.22 -17.15 -7.94
CA TYR A 206 -2.42 -15.73 -8.23
C TYR A 206 -1.25 -14.88 -7.72
N ASN A 207 -0.84 -15.05 -6.46
CA ASN A 207 0.24 -14.26 -5.87
C ASN A 207 1.59 -14.59 -6.49
N ARG A 208 1.87 -15.85 -6.83
CA ARG A 208 3.09 -16.25 -7.55
C ARG A 208 3.21 -15.52 -8.88
N ASN A 209 2.17 -15.55 -9.70
CA ASN A 209 2.13 -14.86 -10.99
C ASN A 209 2.30 -13.35 -10.83
N LEU A 210 1.71 -12.78 -9.78
CA LEU A 210 1.80 -11.36 -9.47
C LEU A 210 3.21 -10.96 -9.05
N GLN A 211 3.86 -11.73 -8.17
CA GLN A 211 5.25 -11.49 -7.76
C GLN A 211 6.22 -11.66 -8.95
N ASP A 212 5.99 -12.62 -9.84
CA ASP A 212 6.78 -12.78 -11.07
C ASP A 212 6.68 -11.54 -11.99
N ALA A 213 5.49 -10.95 -12.10
CA ALA A 213 5.31 -9.71 -12.84
C ALA A 213 6.03 -8.51 -12.19
N LEU A 214 6.10 -8.49 -10.85
CA LEU A 214 6.77 -7.44 -10.07
C LEU A 214 8.30 -7.51 -10.10
N LYS A 215 8.89 -8.68 -10.34
CA LYS A 215 10.35 -8.87 -10.36
C LYS A 215 11.10 -7.90 -11.26
N ARG A 216 10.49 -7.43 -12.36
CA ARG A 216 11.11 -6.50 -13.32
C ARG A 216 10.77 -5.04 -13.08
N SER A 217 9.92 -4.76 -12.10
CA SER A 217 9.45 -3.41 -11.82
C SER A 217 10.55 -2.54 -11.21
N VAL A 218 10.43 -1.24 -11.40
CA VAL A 218 11.28 -0.25 -10.72
C VAL A 218 11.09 -0.30 -9.21
N TRP A 219 9.94 -0.74 -8.74
CA TRP A 219 9.62 -0.85 -7.31
C TRP A 219 10.45 -1.91 -6.59
N ASN A 220 10.80 -3.00 -7.30
CA ASN A 220 11.63 -4.07 -6.76
C ASN A 220 13.13 -3.88 -7.06
N ASN A 221 13.47 -3.25 -8.21
CA ASN A 221 14.85 -3.16 -8.68
C ASN A 221 15.40 -1.72 -8.75
N GLY A 222 14.64 -0.73 -8.30
CA GLY A 222 15.03 0.67 -8.42
C GLY A 222 16.12 1.14 -7.47
N GLY A 223 16.61 0.28 -6.57
CA GLY A 223 17.73 0.58 -5.67
C GLY A 223 17.35 1.40 -4.44
N CYS A 224 16.08 1.43 -4.05
CA CYS A 224 15.64 2.14 -2.85
C CYS A 224 15.06 1.21 -1.79
N ALA A 225 15.22 1.55 -0.52
CA ALA A 225 14.38 1.02 0.55
C ALA A 225 12.97 1.62 0.43
N SER A 226 11.95 0.79 0.28
CA SER A 226 10.58 1.21 0.10
C SER A 226 9.63 0.38 0.95
N TRP A 227 8.59 1.02 1.51
CA TRP A 227 7.50 0.35 2.22
C TRP A 227 6.61 -0.52 1.31
N TYR A 228 6.89 -0.55 0.01
CA TYR A 228 6.24 -1.47 -0.92
C TYR A 228 6.66 -2.92 -0.72
N LEU A 229 7.87 -3.13 -0.17
CA LEU A 229 8.44 -4.44 0.07
C LEU A 229 8.28 -4.85 1.54
N ASP A 230 7.92 -6.10 1.76
CA ASP A 230 7.91 -6.70 3.09
C ASP A 230 9.31 -7.17 3.52
N LYS A 231 9.39 -7.73 4.74
CA LYS A 231 10.64 -8.29 5.29
C LYS A 231 11.22 -9.46 4.49
N HIS A 232 10.42 -10.07 3.61
CA HIS A 232 10.82 -11.18 2.73
C HIS A 232 11.26 -10.70 1.33
N GLY A 233 11.18 -9.39 1.07
CA GLY A 233 11.49 -8.79 -0.23
C GLY A 233 10.37 -8.90 -1.27
N ASN A 234 9.18 -9.35 -0.88
CA ASN A 234 8.02 -9.38 -1.75
C ASN A 234 7.36 -8.00 -1.80
N ASN A 235 6.92 -7.60 -2.98
CA ASN A 235 6.10 -6.40 -3.11
C ASN A 235 4.64 -6.75 -2.81
N THR A 236 4.20 -6.42 -1.63
CA THR A 236 2.86 -6.73 -1.13
C THR A 236 1.85 -5.62 -1.36
N THR A 237 2.28 -4.51 -1.94
CA THR A 237 1.50 -3.28 -2.00
C THR A 237 0.99 -2.98 -3.40
N LEU A 238 1.81 -3.11 -4.44
CA LEU A 238 1.52 -2.54 -5.75
C LEU A 238 0.96 -3.55 -6.74
N TRP A 239 0.03 -3.08 -7.57
CA TRP A 239 -0.49 -3.77 -8.74
C TRP A 239 0.47 -3.58 -9.94
N PRO A 240 0.95 -4.66 -10.60
CA PRO A 240 2.01 -4.57 -11.62
C PRO A 240 1.52 -4.33 -13.05
N SER A 241 0.25 -4.02 -13.26
CA SER A 241 -0.28 -3.89 -14.60
C SER A 241 -1.27 -2.73 -14.74
N PHE A 242 -1.94 -2.64 -15.89
CA PHE A 242 -2.94 -1.63 -16.16
C PHE A 242 -4.15 -1.76 -15.23
N THR A 243 -4.74 -0.64 -14.85
CA THR A 243 -5.92 -0.66 -13.97
C THR A 243 -7.15 -1.22 -14.66
N PHE A 244 -7.26 -1.10 -15.99
CA PHE A 244 -8.36 -1.74 -16.73
C PHE A 244 -8.24 -3.28 -16.73
N GLU A 245 -7.02 -3.84 -16.64
CA GLU A 245 -6.84 -5.29 -16.47
C GLU A 245 -7.34 -5.72 -15.09
N PHE A 246 -7.03 -4.93 -14.05
CA PHE A 246 -7.57 -5.19 -12.72
C PHE A 246 -9.10 -5.17 -12.72
N ARG A 247 -9.72 -4.14 -13.34
CA ARG A 247 -11.18 -4.05 -13.50
C ARG A 247 -11.75 -5.24 -14.28
N ARG A 248 -11.03 -5.73 -15.27
CA ARG A 248 -11.45 -6.91 -16.04
C ARG A 248 -11.51 -8.17 -15.18
N ILE A 249 -10.48 -8.43 -14.37
CA ILE A 249 -10.43 -9.63 -13.51
C ILE A 249 -11.34 -9.55 -12.29
N THR A 250 -11.75 -8.34 -11.90
CA THR A 250 -12.68 -8.09 -10.78
C THR A 250 -14.09 -7.75 -11.24
N ARG A 251 -14.39 -7.92 -12.54
CA ARG A 251 -15.69 -7.56 -13.10
C ARG A 251 -16.83 -8.42 -12.56
N HIS A 252 -16.56 -9.69 -12.31
CA HIS A 252 -17.51 -10.65 -11.80
C HIS A 252 -16.85 -11.49 -10.71
N PHE A 253 -17.66 -11.89 -9.74
CA PHE A 253 -17.25 -12.83 -8.71
C PHE A 253 -17.13 -14.23 -9.33
N ASP A 254 -15.97 -14.83 -9.21
CA ASP A 254 -15.65 -16.14 -9.75
C ASP A 254 -15.80 -17.22 -8.66
N LEU A 255 -17.03 -17.65 -8.42
CA LEU A 255 -17.36 -18.63 -7.38
C LEU A 255 -16.50 -19.90 -7.47
N ASP A 256 -16.07 -20.31 -8.67
CA ASP A 256 -15.20 -21.47 -8.87
C ASP A 256 -13.80 -21.32 -8.22
N ALA A 257 -13.38 -20.10 -7.92
CA ALA A 257 -12.14 -19.83 -7.16
C ALA A 257 -12.31 -20.07 -5.65
N TYR A 258 -13.54 -20.30 -5.19
CA TYR A 258 -13.91 -20.40 -3.80
C TYR A 258 -14.43 -21.79 -3.45
N ARG A 259 -14.26 -22.18 -2.18
CA ARG A 259 -15.03 -23.22 -1.54
C ARG A 259 -16.27 -22.57 -0.96
N SER A 260 -17.43 -23.17 -1.19
CA SER A 260 -18.70 -22.68 -0.65
C SER A 260 -19.37 -23.76 0.18
N VAL A 261 -20.07 -23.33 1.25
CA VAL A 261 -20.93 -24.18 2.07
C VAL A 261 -22.32 -23.59 2.03
N ALA A 262 -23.33 -24.43 1.76
CA ALA A 262 -24.71 -23.95 1.72
C ALA A 262 -25.16 -23.45 3.10
N ALA A 263 -26.04 -22.45 3.13
CA ALA A 263 -26.55 -21.90 4.40
C ALA A 263 -27.27 -22.96 5.26
N ALA A 264 -27.92 -23.92 4.63
CA ALA A 264 -28.61 -25.03 5.33
C ALA A 264 -27.64 -26.02 6.01
N ASP A 265 -26.39 -26.06 5.58
CA ASP A 265 -25.37 -27.01 6.09
C ASP A 265 -24.49 -26.36 7.18
N LEU A 266 -24.72 -25.09 7.49
CA LEU A 266 -23.99 -24.43 8.57
C LEU A 266 -24.48 -24.91 9.95
N PRO A 267 -23.56 -25.11 10.92
CA PRO A 267 -23.97 -25.35 12.29
C PRO A 267 -24.76 -24.15 12.81
N PRO A 268 -25.74 -24.38 13.71
CA PRO A 268 -26.49 -23.29 14.31
C PRO A 268 -25.53 -22.31 15.00
N VAL A 269 -25.70 -21.01 14.72
CA VAL A 269 -24.91 -19.97 15.37
C VAL A 269 -25.12 -20.07 16.89
N PRO A 270 -24.07 -20.29 17.69
CA PRO A 270 -24.22 -20.25 19.15
C PRO A 270 -24.86 -18.92 19.54
N ALA A 271 -25.84 -18.95 20.46
CA ALA A 271 -26.43 -17.73 20.98
C ALA A 271 -25.28 -16.84 21.48
N GLN A 272 -25.06 -15.69 20.85
CA GLN A 272 -24.05 -14.75 21.29
C GLN A 272 -24.47 -14.25 22.64
N THR A 273 -23.76 -14.66 23.69
CA THR A 273 -23.79 -13.94 24.95
C THR A 273 -23.30 -12.53 24.66
N PRO A 274 -24.06 -11.46 24.90
CA PRO A 274 -23.57 -10.11 24.66
C PRO A 274 -22.21 -9.98 25.32
N ALA A 275 -21.18 -9.70 24.51
CA ALA A 275 -19.88 -9.41 25.06
C ALA A 275 -20.05 -8.26 26.02
N ALA A 276 -19.75 -8.49 27.31
CA ALA A 276 -19.69 -7.43 28.28
C ALA A 276 -18.82 -6.32 27.66
N VAL A 277 -19.39 -5.15 27.45
CA VAL A 277 -18.63 -3.98 27.02
C VAL A 277 -17.51 -3.87 28.06
N ARG A 278 -16.30 -4.24 27.69
CA ARG A 278 -15.16 -3.94 28.53
C ARG A 278 -15.05 -2.42 28.46
N ASP A 279 -15.42 -1.76 29.59
CA ASP A 279 -15.01 -0.40 29.83
C ASP A 279 -13.49 -0.38 29.62
N THR A 280 -13.06 0.14 28.49
CA THR A 280 -11.64 0.41 28.25
C THR A 280 -11.30 1.58 29.15
N ASP A 281 -10.77 1.24 30.30
CA ASP A 281 -10.25 2.16 31.29
C ASP A 281 -9.31 3.15 30.58
N GLU A 282 -9.55 4.44 30.73
CA GLU A 282 -8.75 5.54 30.14
C GLU A 282 -7.24 5.44 30.44
N THR A 283 -6.84 4.50 31.29
CA THR A 283 -5.45 4.20 31.67
C THR A 283 -4.64 3.51 30.58
N ASP A 284 -5.24 2.79 29.62
CA ASP A 284 -4.50 2.10 28.55
C ASP A 284 -4.18 3.04 27.36
N ALA A 285 -4.98 4.07 27.14
CA ALA A 285 -4.70 5.07 26.11
C ALA A 285 -3.40 5.87 26.39
N ARG A 286 -3.00 6.00 27.64
CA ARG A 286 -1.75 6.69 28.04
C ARG A 286 -0.49 5.82 27.88
N LYS A 287 -0.63 4.48 27.86
CA LYS A 287 0.51 3.57 27.65
C LYS A 287 0.90 3.40 26.19
N VAL A 288 -0.04 3.56 25.25
CA VAL A 288 0.24 3.50 23.81
C VAL A 288 0.90 4.79 23.29
N ALA A 289 0.72 5.91 24.00
CA ALA A 289 1.36 7.18 23.66
C ALA A 289 2.82 7.29 24.19
N ALA A 290 3.31 6.30 24.93
CA ALA A 290 4.64 6.33 25.56
C ALA A 290 5.59 5.25 25.03
N GLN A 291 5.23 4.55 23.93
CA GLN A 291 6.10 3.69 23.13
C GLN A 291 6.28 4.26 21.73
#